data_506b28f0c1d2ad9c4c9f080bb057ec01
#
_entry.id   506b28f0c1d2ad9c4c9f080bb057ec01
#
_cell.length_a   1.000
_cell.length_b   1.000
_cell.length_c   1.000
_cell.angle_alpha   90.00
_cell.angle_beta   90.00
_cell.angle_gamma   90.00
#
_symmetry.space_group_name_H-M   'P 1'
#
loop_
_entity.id
_entity.type
_entity.pdbx_description
1 polymer ?
#
loop_
_entity_poly.entity_id
_entity_poly.type
_entity_poly.pdbx_seq_one_letter_code
_entity_poly.pdbx_strand_id
1 'polypeptide(L)'
;MRKIAEHIVGACRAGEPLVLVAVAESKDSTPRKAGTLMLVSADGLACGTIGGGALEAHGIACARRLLGGKARRFENMGLEERLGMVCGGSASLLYVPICGGSAVWAKVASVLLRCLEQRTPAYLALSCRDDLPQSEEGVALLDADGALLAGDGSAPGDRVRGQKERCIADGWLMLPVPLPVRAVVFGGGHVGSATVSALSRVGFSCTLFDCRPEFANAGKSHGAQQVVVGDYSDIVASLTLDERDYALIMTHSHQHDFAVLEQVLRQPLAYVGFMGSRRKIATARERMLEAGIPESALDAVHMPIGLDIKAETPEEIAVSIAAECILHRATR
;
A
#
# COMPACT_ATOMS: atom_id res chain seq x y z
N MET A 1 -5.70 -3.05 1.03
CA MET A 1 -6.79 -2.18 0.58
C MET A 1 -7.20 -2.50 -0.87
N ARG A 2 -6.29 -2.49 -1.89
CA ARG A 2 -6.62 -2.79 -3.31
C ARG A 2 -7.39 -4.10 -3.48
N LYS A 3 -6.85 -5.24 -2.99
CA LYS A 3 -7.52 -6.55 -3.08
C LYS A 3 -8.91 -6.55 -2.42
N ILE A 4 -9.08 -5.84 -1.31
CA ILE A 4 -10.39 -5.67 -0.65
C ILE A 4 -11.38 -5.00 -1.61
N ALA A 5 -11.00 -3.87 -2.22
CA ALA A 5 -11.86 -3.14 -3.15
C ALA A 5 -12.19 -3.95 -4.41
N GLU A 6 -11.21 -4.66 -4.99
CA GLU A 6 -11.41 -5.55 -6.16
C GLU A 6 -12.43 -6.66 -5.86
N HIS A 7 -12.32 -7.31 -4.70
CA HIS A 7 -13.29 -8.34 -4.28
C HIS A 7 -14.68 -7.78 -4.05
N ILE A 8 -14.80 -6.57 -3.43
CA ILE A 8 -16.10 -5.92 -3.24
C ILE A 8 -16.76 -5.62 -4.60
N VAL A 9 -16.01 -5.07 -5.56
CA VAL A 9 -16.54 -4.79 -6.92
C VAL A 9 -17.00 -6.09 -7.59
N GLY A 10 -16.22 -7.16 -7.52
CA GLY A 10 -16.55 -8.46 -8.09
C GLY A 10 -17.81 -9.06 -7.48
N ALA A 11 -17.88 -9.12 -6.15
CA ALA A 11 -19.01 -9.69 -5.42
C ALA A 11 -20.31 -8.88 -5.63
N CYS A 12 -20.23 -7.54 -5.62
CA CYS A 12 -21.39 -6.70 -5.92
C CYS A 12 -21.93 -6.96 -7.33
N ARG A 13 -21.06 -7.17 -8.33
CA ARG A 13 -21.48 -7.53 -9.70
C ARG A 13 -22.10 -8.93 -9.79
N ALA A 14 -21.58 -9.87 -9.02
CA ALA A 14 -22.08 -11.23 -8.97
C ALA A 14 -23.36 -11.38 -8.13
N GLY A 15 -23.78 -10.36 -7.39
CA GLY A 15 -24.88 -10.43 -6.44
C GLY A 15 -24.55 -11.22 -5.15
N GLU A 16 -23.28 -11.41 -4.85
CA GLU A 16 -22.79 -12.18 -3.71
C GLU A 16 -22.66 -11.28 -2.46
N PRO A 17 -23.23 -11.70 -1.31
CA PRO A 17 -23.07 -10.95 -0.08
C PRO A 17 -21.68 -11.19 0.54
N LEU A 18 -21.15 -10.14 1.15
CA LEU A 18 -19.89 -10.17 1.90
C LEU A 18 -20.08 -9.55 3.29
N VAL A 19 -19.13 -9.81 4.19
CA VAL A 19 -18.95 -9.05 5.43
C VAL A 19 -17.53 -8.51 5.47
N LEU A 20 -17.40 -7.19 5.57
CA LEU A 20 -16.13 -6.54 5.86
C LEU A 20 -15.92 -6.55 7.37
N VAL A 21 -14.80 -7.09 7.82
CA VAL A 21 -14.38 -7.07 9.22
C VAL A 21 -13.18 -6.14 9.35
N ALA A 22 -13.30 -5.13 10.21
CA ALA A 22 -12.26 -4.16 10.50
C ALA A 22 -11.79 -4.28 11.96
N VAL A 23 -10.48 -4.26 12.19
CA VAL A 23 -9.93 -4.02 13.53
C VAL A 23 -10.06 -2.53 13.81
N ALA A 24 -11.07 -2.15 14.57
CA ALA A 24 -11.36 -0.75 14.89
C ALA A 24 -10.36 -0.19 15.91
N GLU A 25 -10.06 -0.98 16.96
CA GLU A 25 -9.08 -0.64 17.99
C GLU A 25 -8.24 -1.87 18.36
N SER A 26 -7.03 -1.61 18.81
CA SER A 26 -6.13 -2.63 19.35
C SER A 26 -5.28 -2.04 20.46
N LYS A 27 -5.16 -2.74 21.59
CA LYS A 27 -4.35 -2.34 22.74
C LYS A 27 -3.39 -3.47 23.11
N ASP A 28 -2.21 -3.10 23.52
CA ASP A 28 -1.14 -4.01 23.95
C ASP A 28 -0.66 -4.96 22.82
N SER A 29 -0.25 -6.16 23.17
CA SER A 29 0.28 -7.16 22.22
C SER A 29 -0.83 -7.82 21.42
N THR A 30 -1.33 -7.16 20.38
CA THR A 30 -2.31 -7.74 19.45
C THR A 30 -1.64 -8.27 18.18
N PRO A 31 -2.18 -9.32 17.53
CA PRO A 31 -1.61 -9.90 16.30
C PRO A 31 -1.52 -8.91 15.13
N ARG A 32 -2.42 -7.92 15.10
CA ARG A 32 -2.45 -6.85 14.07
C ARG A 32 -2.87 -5.54 14.68
N LYS A 33 -2.32 -4.46 14.11
CA LYS A 33 -2.70 -3.09 14.45
C LYS A 33 -4.11 -2.79 13.95
N ALA A 34 -4.79 -1.90 14.63
CA ALA A 34 -6.08 -1.37 14.20
C ALA A 34 -5.96 -0.70 12.81
N GLY A 35 -7.05 -0.76 12.04
CA GLY A 35 -7.10 -0.37 10.63
C GLY A 35 -6.91 -1.53 9.66
N THR A 36 -6.59 -2.75 10.15
CA THR A 36 -6.54 -3.94 9.28
C THR A 36 -7.94 -4.43 8.94
N LEU A 37 -8.08 -4.96 7.72
CA LEU A 37 -9.34 -5.37 7.13
C LEU A 37 -9.26 -6.81 6.61
N MET A 38 -10.38 -7.55 6.72
CA MET A 38 -10.61 -8.79 5.99
C MET A 38 -12.03 -8.83 5.43
N LEU A 39 -12.22 -9.56 4.34
CA LEU A 39 -13.52 -9.87 3.75
C LEU A 39 -13.86 -11.33 3.97
N VAL A 40 -15.10 -11.58 4.32
CA VAL A 40 -15.65 -12.92 4.53
C VAL A 40 -16.84 -13.12 3.59
N SER A 41 -16.82 -14.24 2.86
CA SER A 41 -17.92 -14.73 2.01
C SER A 41 -18.63 -15.93 2.65
N ALA A 42 -19.56 -16.52 1.95
CA ALA A 42 -20.20 -17.77 2.37
C ALA A 42 -19.20 -18.93 2.54
N ASP A 43 -18.16 -18.97 1.68
CA ASP A 43 -17.12 -20.01 1.71
C ASP A 43 -16.07 -19.77 2.81
N GLY A 44 -16.07 -18.59 3.45
CA GLY A 44 -15.13 -18.22 4.51
C GLY A 44 -14.31 -16.98 4.14
N LEU A 45 -12.99 -16.98 4.48
CA LEU A 45 -12.11 -15.86 4.20
C LEU A 45 -11.94 -15.63 2.69
N ALA A 46 -12.46 -14.52 2.18
CA ALA A 46 -12.30 -14.12 0.78
C ALA A 46 -10.95 -13.44 0.53
N CYS A 47 -10.59 -12.44 1.35
CA CYS A 47 -9.27 -11.81 1.30
C CYS A 47 -8.97 -10.97 2.55
N GLY A 48 -7.71 -10.58 2.71
CA GLY A 48 -7.25 -9.79 3.86
C GLY A 48 -6.95 -10.66 5.08
N THR A 49 -6.70 -10.04 6.22
CA THR A 49 -6.43 -10.73 7.49
C THR A 49 -6.54 -9.76 8.65
N ILE A 50 -7.01 -10.22 9.79
CA ILE A 50 -7.03 -9.43 11.05
C ILE A 50 -6.03 -9.96 12.09
N GLY A 51 -5.10 -10.83 11.68
CA GLY A 51 -3.98 -11.28 12.51
C GLY A 51 -3.78 -12.79 12.57
N GLY A 52 -4.64 -13.57 11.92
CA GLY A 52 -4.56 -15.03 11.93
C GLY A 52 -5.04 -15.67 13.26
N GLY A 53 -4.88 -16.98 13.35
CA GLY A 53 -5.17 -17.76 14.55
C GLY A 53 -6.61 -17.65 15.06
N ALA A 54 -6.76 -17.68 16.38
CA ALA A 54 -8.08 -17.72 17.04
C ALA A 54 -8.91 -16.46 16.78
N LEU A 55 -8.29 -15.26 16.70
CA LEU A 55 -8.98 -14.00 16.42
C LEU A 55 -9.63 -14.01 15.03
N GLU A 56 -8.90 -14.47 14.03
CA GLU A 56 -9.41 -14.54 12.65
C GLU A 56 -10.50 -15.62 12.50
N ALA A 57 -10.29 -16.78 13.12
CA ALA A 57 -11.31 -17.85 13.14
C ALA A 57 -12.63 -17.38 13.80
N HIS A 58 -12.53 -16.65 14.93
CA HIS A 58 -13.68 -16.02 15.58
C HIS A 58 -14.35 -15.00 14.68
N GLY A 59 -13.55 -14.09 14.07
CA GLY A 59 -14.02 -13.08 13.14
C GLY A 59 -14.77 -13.66 11.95
N ILE A 60 -14.25 -14.74 11.34
CA ILE A 60 -14.90 -15.44 10.23
C ILE A 60 -16.23 -16.06 10.69
N ALA A 61 -16.24 -16.76 11.84
CA ALA A 61 -17.44 -17.39 12.37
C ALA A 61 -18.54 -16.38 12.69
N CYS A 62 -18.19 -15.20 13.24
CA CYS A 62 -19.16 -14.12 13.48
C CYS A 62 -19.64 -13.48 12.17
N ALA A 63 -18.74 -13.20 11.24
CA ALA A 63 -19.07 -12.60 9.95
C ALA A 63 -20.04 -13.47 9.15
N ARG A 64 -19.83 -14.81 9.12
CA ARG A 64 -20.72 -15.75 8.41
C ARG A 64 -22.16 -15.70 8.91
N ARG A 65 -22.40 -15.42 10.20
CA ARG A 65 -23.75 -15.25 10.76
C ARG A 65 -24.44 -13.97 10.35
N LEU A 66 -23.67 -12.98 9.87
CA LEU A 66 -24.17 -11.68 9.42
C LEU A 66 -24.35 -11.58 7.91
N LEU A 67 -23.95 -12.62 7.15
CA LEU A 67 -24.07 -12.64 5.69
C LEU A 67 -25.53 -12.49 5.25
N GLY A 68 -25.76 -11.63 4.26
CA GLY A 68 -27.09 -11.34 3.74
C GLY A 68 -27.96 -10.45 4.64
N GLY A 69 -27.50 -10.15 5.86
CA GLY A 69 -28.15 -9.21 6.78
C GLY A 69 -27.70 -7.76 6.55
N LYS A 70 -28.35 -6.84 7.27
CA LYS A 70 -27.95 -5.41 7.32
C LYS A 70 -27.40 -4.98 8.68
N ALA A 71 -27.64 -5.77 9.73
CA ALA A 71 -27.21 -5.43 11.08
C ALA A 71 -25.68 -5.47 11.20
N ARG A 72 -25.10 -4.38 11.65
CA ARG A 72 -23.69 -4.28 12.01
C ARG A 72 -23.45 -4.84 13.39
N ARG A 73 -22.20 -5.14 13.66
CA ARG A 73 -21.79 -5.57 15.00
C ARG A 73 -20.45 -4.92 15.35
N PHE A 74 -20.44 -4.23 16.47
CA PHE A 74 -19.21 -3.78 17.11
C PHE A 74 -18.94 -4.64 18.33
N GLU A 75 -17.79 -5.30 18.38
CA GLU A 75 -17.45 -6.26 19.43
C GLU A 75 -16.10 -5.93 20.05
N ASN A 76 -16.12 -5.68 21.36
CA ASN A 76 -14.91 -5.54 22.16
C ASN A 76 -14.57 -6.85 22.83
N MET A 77 -13.31 -7.29 22.78
CA MET A 77 -12.90 -8.53 23.39
C MET A 77 -11.50 -8.48 23.98
N GLY A 78 -11.32 -9.09 25.15
CA GLY A 78 -10.04 -9.49 25.68
C GLY A 78 -9.57 -10.76 24.97
N LEU A 79 -8.36 -10.76 24.42
CA LEU A 79 -7.87 -11.88 23.60
C LEU A 79 -7.55 -13.11 24.44
N GLU A 80 -7.04 -12.90 25.67
CA GLU A 80 -6.74 -13.99 26.59
C GLU A 80 -8.03 -14.65 27.12
N GLU A 81 -8.93 -13.85 27.68
CA GLU A 81 -10.17 -14.33 28.31
C GLU A 81 -11.11 -15.06 27.34
N ARG A 82 -11.27 -14.55 26.11
CA ARG A 82 -12.23 -15.08 25.13
C ARG A 82 -11.65 -16.08 24.14
N LEU A 83 -10.38 -15.97 23.84
CA LEU A 83 -9.75 -16.75 22.75
C LEU A 83 -8.57 -17.60 23.24
N GLY A 84 -8.22 -17.53 24.53
CA GLY A 84 -7.09 -18.27 25.09
C GLY A 84 -5.73 -17.85 24.50
N MET A 85 -5.62 -16.61 24.00
CA MET A 85 -4.40 -16.11 23.36
C MET A 85 -3.41 -15.61 24.40
N VAL A 86 -2.21 -16.14 24.40
CA VAL A 86 -1.12 -15.78 25.34
C VAL A 86 -0.71 -14.29 25.24
N CYS A 87 -1.10 -13.61 24.18
CA CYS A 87 -0.70 -12.23 23.91
C CYS A 87 -1.32 -11.16 24.83
N GLY A 88 -2.33 -11.48 25.65
CA GLY A 88 -2.87 -10.62 26.71
C GLY A 88 -3.49 -9.28 26.29
N GLY A 89 -3.59 -8.99 24.99
CA GLY A 89 -4.11 -7.72 24.48
C GLY A 89 -5.64 -7.70 24.33
N SER A 90 -6.18 -6.56 23.88
CA SER A 90 -7.60 -6.42 23.52
C SER A 90 -7.78 -5.89 22.10
N ALA A 91 -8.85 -6.32 21.43
CA ALA A 91 -9.23 -5.87 20.09
C ALA A 91 -10.71 -5.52 20.03
N SER A 92 -11.04 -4.46 19.27
CA SER A 92 -12.40 -4.13 18.90
C SER A 92 -12.59 -4.45 17.43
N LEU A 93 -13.57 -5.29 17.11
CA LEU A 93 -13.90 -5.67 15.74
C LEU A 93 -15.22 -5.02 15.31
N LEU A 94 -15.21 -4.40 14.14
CA LEU A 94 -16.40 -3.88 13.46
C LEU A 94 -16.73 -4.81 12.29
N TYR A 95 -17.95 -5.33 12.29
CA TYR A 95 -18.50 -6.16 11.21
C TYR A 95 -19.50 -5.35 10.39
N VAL A 96 -19.23 -5.22 9.10
CA VAL A 96 -20.05 -4.43 8.17
C VAL A 96 -20.56 -5.35 7.06
N PRO A 97 -21.83 -5.76 7.10
CA PRO A 97 -22.44 -6.53 6.02
C PRO A 97 -22.50 -5.71 4.74
N ILE A 98 -22.22 -6.34 3.62
CA ILE A 98 -22.31 -5.81 2.27
C ILE A 98 -23.34 -6.64 1.53
N CYS A 99 -24.48 -6.06 1.19
CA CYS A 99 -25.51 -6.76 0.45
C CYS A 99 -25.04 -7.09 -0.96
N GLY A 100 -25.38 -8.28 -1.44
CA GLY A 100 -25.15 -8.63 -2.83
C GLY A 100 -25.85 -7.65 -3.78
N GLY A 101 -25.13 -7.16 -4.79
CA GLY A 101 -25.66 -6.17 -5.74
C GLY A 101 -25.69 -4.72 -5.24
N SER A 102 -25.11 -4.39 -4.07
CA SER A 102 -25.06 -3.01 -3.58
C SER A 102 -24.37 -2.06 -4.55
N ALA A 103 -25.14 -1.08 -5.04
CA ALA A 103 -24.63 -0.04 -5.94
C ALA A 103 -23.72 0.95 -5.17
N VAL A 104 -24.01 1.19 -3.89
CA VAL A 104 -23.22 2.10 -3.02
C VAL A 104 -21.83 1.51 -2.80
N TRP A 105 -21.73 0.26 -2.34
CA TRP A 105 -20.46 -0.41 -2.13
C TRP A 105 -19.66 -0.59 -3.42
N ALA A 106 -20.31 -0.94 -4.53
CA ALA A 106 -19.67 -1.03 -5.84
C ALA A 106 -19.05 0.31 -6.27
N LYS A 107 -19.77 1.43 -6.03
CA LYS A 107 -19.28 2.78 -6.32
C LYS A 107 -18.12 3.16 -5.41
N VAL A 108 -18.26 2.97 -4.08
CA VAL A 108 -17.22 3.27 -3.10
C VAL A 108 -15.94 2.50 -3.43
N ALA A 109 -16.03 1.19 -3.66
CA ALA A 109 -14.87 0.37 -4.00
C ALA A 109 -14.22 0.77 -5.34
N SER A 110 -15.02 1.13 -6.35
CA SER A 110 -14.49 1.59 -7.64
C SER A 110 -13.78 2.94 -7.54
N VAL A 111 -14.31 3.88 -6.73
CA VAL A 111 -13.65 5.17 -6.48
C VAL A 111 -12.39 4.97 -5.65
N LEU A 112 -12.41 4.09 -4.65
CA LEU A 112 -11.25 3.71 -3.85
C LEU A 112 -10.10 3.15 -4.72
N LEU A 113 -10.40 2.29 -5.70
CA LEU A 113 -9.41 1.80 -6.65
C LEU A 113 -8.78 2.94 -7.45
N ARG A 114 -9.57 3.91 -7.93
CA ARG A 114 -9.05 5.10 -8.62
C ARG A 114 -8.15 5.94 -7.70
N CYS A 115 -8.55 6.17 -6.45
CA CYS A 115 -7.70 6.90 -5.50
C CYS A 115 -6.34 6.20 -5.29
N LEU A 116 -6.33 4.85 -5.20
CA LEU A 116 -5.11 4.08 -5.09
C LEU A 116 -4.24 4.14 -6.35
N GLU A 117 -4.84 4.16 -7.54
CA GLU A 117 -4.15 4.28 -8.83
C GLU A 117 -3.55 5.67 -9.02
N GLN A 118 -4.34 6.70 -8.72
CA GLN A 118 -3.93 8.10 -8.83
C GLN A 118 -3.12 8.58 -7.64
N ARG A 119 -2.92 7.72 -6.62
CA ARG A 119 -2.23 8.04 -5.37
C ARG A 119 -2.84 9.26 -4.65
N THR A 120 -4.16 9.44 -4.78
CA THR A 120 -4.90 10.52 -4.15
C THR A 120 -5.25 10.14 -2.71
N PRO A 121 -4.92 10.96 -1.70
CA PRO A 121 -5.29 10.71 -0.32
C PRO A 121 -6.80 10.61 -0.15
N ALA A 122 -7.25 9.62 0.60
CA ALA A 122 -8.65 9.40 0.89
C ALA A 122 -8.83 8.68 2.23
N TYR A 123 -10.05 8.68 2.76
CA TYR A 123 -10.46 7.99 3.98
C TYR A 123 -11.67 7.12 3.70
N LEU A 124 -11.57 5.85 4.08
CA LEU A 124 -12.72 4.96 4.12
C LEU A 124 -13.40 5.12 5.47
N ALA A 125 -14.63 5.62 5.47
CA ALA A 125 -15.47 5.77 6.65
C ALA A 125 -16.48 4.63 6.72
N LEU A 126 -16.54 3.95 7.88
CA LEU A 126 -17.44 2.85 8.16
C LEU A 126 -18.27 3.19 9.40
N SER A 127 -19.59 3.20 9.29
CA SER A 127 -20.47 3.45 10.43
C SER A 127 -20.38 2.30 11.44
N CYS A 128 -20.22 2.65 12.71
CA CYS A 128 -20.27 1.72 13.84
C CYS A 128 -21.70 1.56 14.39
N ARG A 129 -22.70 2.26 13.82
CA ARG A 129 -24.07 2.32 14.30
C ARG A 129 -24.90 1.16 13.74
N ASP A 130 -25.77 0.61 14.57
CA ASP A 130 -26.72 -0.44 14.18
C ASP A 130 -28.06 0.13 13.67
N ASP A 131 -28.36 1.40 13.99
CA ASP A 131 -29.62 2.10 13.73
C ASP A 131 -29.58 2.98 12.48
N LEU A 132 -28.95 2.53 11.43
CA LEU A 132 -28.87 3.28 10.19
C LEU A 132 -30.23 3.37 9.48
N PRO A 133 -30.55 4.52 8.82
CA PRO A 133 -31.68 4.60 7.92
C PRO A 133 -31.61 3.51 6.85
N GLN A 134 -32.77 3.01 6.41
CA GLN A 134 -32.81 1.95 5.37
C GLN A 134 -32.17 2.38 4.03
N SER A 135 -32.11 3.69 3.78
CA SER A 135 -31.48 4.30 2.61
C SER A 135 -29.96 4.37 2.68
N GLU A 136 -29.37 4.12 3.85
CA GLU A 136 -27.92 4.19 4.08
C GLU A 136 -27.30 2.81 4.25
N GLU A 137 -26.10 2.63 3.70
CA GLU A 137 -25.29 1.42 3.86
C GLU A 137 -24.11 1.62 4.81
N GLY A 138 -24.02 2.81 5.45
CA GLY A 138 -23.03 3.17 6.46
C GLY A 138 -21.59 3.08 5.95
N VAL A 139 -21.38 3.47 4.71
CA VAL A 139 -20.05 3.53 4.11
C VAL A 139 -19.88 4.81 3.32
N ALA A 140 -18.73 5.45 3.48
CA ALA A 140 -18.35 6.60 2.66
C ALA A 140 -16.85 6.56 2.34
N LEU A 141 -16.49 7.14 1.21
CA LEU A 141 -15.13 7.49 0.87
C LEU A 141 -15.04 9.02 0.83
N LEU A 142 -14.12 9.56 1.61
CA LEU A 142 -13.90 11.00 1.76
C LEU A 142 -12.50 11.35 1.21
N ASP A 143 -12.32 12.55 0.68
CA ASP A 143 -10.99 13.05 0.35
C ASP A 143 -10.24 13.58 1.61
N ALA A 144 -9.06 14.14 1.43
CA ALA A 144 -8.23 14.67 2.51
C ALA A 144 -8.86 15.89 3.22
N ASP A 145 -9.75 16.61 2.54
CA ASP A 145 -10.46 17.78 3.06
C ASP A 145 -11.83 17.42 3.67
N GLY A 146 -12.19 16.12 3.64
CA GLY A 146 -13.44 15.59 4.16
C GLY A 146 -14.62 15.70 3.20
N ALA A 147 -14.39 16.05 1.93
CA ALA A 147 -15.46 16.05 0.95
C ALA A 147 -15.81 14.63 0.51
N LEU A 148 -17.11 14.38 0.31
CA LEU A 148 -17.62 13.07 -0.08
C LEU A 148 -17.24 12.74 -1.53
N LEU A 149 -16.46 11.67 -1.72
CA LEU A 149 -16.12 11.13 -3.02
C LEU A 149 -17.14 10.07 -3.50
N ALA A 150 -17.63 9.25 -2.56
CA ALA A 150 -18.63 8.22 -2.83
C ALA A 150 -19.24 7.70 -1.51
N GLY A 151 -20.46 7.16 -1.55
CA GLY A 151 -21.12 6.55 -0.39
C GLY A 151 -22.17 7.44 0.24
N ASP A 152 -22.42 7.23 1.53
CA ASP A 152 -23.45 7.94 2.29
C ASP A 152 -22.96 9.32 2.72
N GLY A 153 -23.83 10.32 2.61
CA GLY A 153 -23.50 11.71 2.95
C GLY A 153 -23.47 12.01 4.45
N SER A 154 -23.85 11.07 5.31
CA SER A 154 -23.90 11.24 6.78
C SER A 154 -22.52 11.06 7.46
N ALA A 155 -21.49 10.67 6.73
CA ALA A 155 -20.15 10.52 7.29
C ALA A 155 -19.55 11.90 7.68
N PRO A 156 -18.95 12.04 8.89
CA PRO A 156 -18.47 13.33 9.42
C PRO A 156 -17.12 13.71 8.76
N GLY A 157 -17.17 14.34 7.58
CA GLY A 157 -15.98 14.69 6.79
C GLY A 157 -15.06 15.71 7.49
N ASP A 158 -15.57 16.56 8.36
CA ASP A 158 -14.78 17.51 9.15
C ASP A 158 -13.79 16.83 10.09
N ARG A 159 -14.04 15.58 10.46
CA ARG A 159 -13.17 14.78 11.35
C ARG A 159 -11.93 14.21 10.69
N VAL A 160 -11.84 14.20 9.37
CA VAL A 160 -10.63 13.67 8.66
C VAL A 160 -9.60 14.73 8.34
N ARG A 161 -9.94 16.02 8.42
CA ARG A 161 -9.02 17.11 8.11
C ARG A 161 -7.78 17.08 8.99
N GLY A 162 -6.61 16.97 8.37
CA GLY A 162 -5.34 16.93 9.09
C GLY A 162 -5.06 15.63 9.86
N GLN A 163 -5.96 14.66 9.83
CA GLN A 163 -5.73 13.36 10.44
C GLN A 163 -4.75 12.54 9.59
N LYS A 164 -3.76 11.94 10.23
CA LYS A 164 -2.83 10.98 9.59
C LYS A 164 -3.12 9.54 10.00
N GLU A 165 -3.85 9.38 11.08
CA GLU A 165 -4.17 8.08 11.67
C GLU A 165 -5.67 7.82 11.62
N ARG A 166 -6.04 6.58 11.86
CA ARG A 166 -7.44 6.19 12.04
C ARG A 166 -8.04 6.86 13.26
N CYS A 167 -9.33 7.15 13.19
CA CYS A 167 -10.08 7.62 14.36
C CYS A 167 -11.50 7.05 14.36
N ILE A 168 -12.09 7.01 15.56
CA ILE A 168 -13.53 6.78 15.73
C ILE A 168 -14.11 8.07 16.24
N ALA A 169 -15.04 8.65 15.48
CA ALA A 169 -15.75 9.89 15.84
C ALA A 169 -17.17 9.85 15.31
N ASP A 170 -18.10 10.40 16.12
CA ASP A 170 -19.51 10.54 15.78
C ASP A 170 -20.18 9.21 15.30
N GLY A 171 -19.71 8.08 15.83
CA GLY A 171 -20.19 6.74 15.46
C GLY A 171 -19.65 6.20 14.14
N TRP A 172 -18.54 6.77 13.64
CA TRP A 172 -17.87 6.33 12.43
C TRP A 172 -16.41 5.96 12.70
N LEU A 173 -15.97 4.82 12.15
CA LEU A 173 -14.57 4.43 12.05
C LEU A 173 -14.01 4.99 10.74
N MET A 174 -13.06 5.91 10.84
CA MET A 174 -12.39 6.52 9.70
C MET A 174 -10.99 5.95 9.54
N LEU A 175 -10.73 5.37 8.38
CA LEU A 175 -9.51 4.68 8.04
C LEU A 175 -8.80 5.43 6.91
N PRO A 176 -7.59 5.97 7.12
CA PRO A 176 -6.81 6.52 6.03
C PRO A 176 -6.53 5.42 5.00
N VAL A 177 -6.73 5.72 3.74
CA VAL A 177 -6.41 4.80 2.64
C VAL A 177 -4.89 4.74 2.49
N PRO A 178 -4.24 3.59 2.74
CA PRO A 178 -2.80 3.47 2.62
C PRO A 178 -2.41 3.59 1.14
N LEU A 179 -1.79 4.72 0.80
CA LEU A 179 -1.27 4.92 -0.55
C LEU A 179 -0.04 4.05 -0.77
N PRO A 180 0.03 3.32 -1.88
CA PRO A 180 1.20 2.53 -2.19
C PRO A 180 2.40 3.45 -2.44
N VAL A 181 3.54 3.14 -1.83
CA VAL A 181 4.81 3.79 -2.16
C VAL A 181 5.21 3.31 -3.55
N ARG A 182 5.44 4.26 -4.47
CA ARG A 182 5.92 3.93 -5.81
C ARG A 182 7.43 3.74 -5.79
N ALA A 183 7.89 2.61 -6.30
CA ALA A 183 9.30 2.33 -6.53
C ALA A 183 9.55 2.33 -8.05
N VAL A 184 10.35 3.27 -8.52
CA VAL A 184 10.79 3.33 -9.91
C VAL A 184 12.13 2.62 -10.01
N VAL A 185 12.16 1.49 -10.71
CA VAL A 185 13.37 0.70 -10.96
C VAL A 185 13.90 1.08 -12.33
N PHE A 186 15.04 1.76 -12.35
CA PHE A 186 15.76 2.11 -13.58
C PHE A 186 16.70 0.97 -13.95
N GLY A 187 16.32 0.19 -14.95
CA GLY A 187 17.02 -0.99 -15.47
C GLY A 187 16.24 -2.28 -15.30
N GLY A 188 15.82 -2.88 -16.42
CA GLY A 188 15.04 -4.11 -16.51
C GLY A 188 15.89 -5.39 -16.62
N GLY A 189 17.18 -5.34 -16.30
CA GLY A 189 18.06 -6.53 -16.26
C GLY A 189 17.67 -7.50 -15.14
N HIS A 190 18.49 -8.56 -14.93
CA HIS A 190 18.19 -9.61 -13.96
C HIS A 190 17.87 -9.07 -12.55
N VAL A 191 18.75 -8.21 -12.02
CA VAL A 191 18.52 -7.63 -10.69
C VAL A 191 17.30 -6.72 -10.66
N GLY A 192 17.11 -5.87 -11.68
CA GLY A 192 15.94 -4.98 -11.73
C GLY A 192 14.61 -5.73 -11.79
N SER A 193 14.53 -6.77 -12.61
CA SER A 193 13.34 -7.64 -12.71
C SER A 193 13.07 -8.39 -11.40
N ALA A 194 14.11 -8.94 -10.75
CA ALA A 194 14.01 -9.57 -9.45
C ALA A 194 13.56 -8.56 -8.37
N THR A 195 14.11 -7.33 -8.40
CA THR A 195 13.74 -6.24 -7.47
C THR A 195 12.27 -5.84 -7.63
N VAL A 196 11.77 -5.70 -8.86
CA VAL A 196 10.34 -5.48 -9.12
C VAL A 196 9.48 -6.58 -8.51
N SER A 197 9.88 -7.86 -8.72
CA SER A 197 9.16 -9.01 -8.16
C SER A 197 9.13 -9.00 -6.63
N ALA A 198 10.24 -8.69 -5.98
CA ALA A 198 10.34 -8.64 -4.52
C ALA A 198 9.49 -7.49 -3.95
N LEU A 199 9.66 -6.27 -4.48
CA LEU A 199 8.97 -5.07 -4.01
C LEU A 199 7.45 -5.14 -4.22
N SER A 200 6.98 -5.66 -5.36
CA SER A 200 5.54 -5.77 -5.62
C SER A 200 4.85 -6.72 -4.64
N ARG A 201 5.51 -7.81 -4.24
CA ARG A 201 5.00 -8.76 -3.23
C ARG A 201 4.88 -8.15 -1.84
N VAL A 202 5.73 -7.17 -1.50
CA VAL A 202 5.69 -6.47 -0.20
C VAL A 202 4.94 -5.14 -0.24
N GLY A 203 4.17 -4.92 -1.32
CA GLY A 203 3.17 -3.85 -1.40
C GLY A 203 3.66 -2.51 -1.92
N PHE A 204 4.81 -2.46 -2.60
CA PHE A 204 5.20 -1.30 -3.40
C PHE A 204 4.48 -1.32 -4.76
N SER A 205 4.19 -0.13 -5.28
CA SER A 205 3.73 0.05 -6.66
C SER A 205 4.95 0.23 -7.55
N CYS A 206 5.33 -0.80 -8.30
CA CYS A 206 6.56 -0.78 -9.09
C CYS A 206 6.33 -0.20 -10.49
N THR A 207 7.19 0.74 -10.88
CA THR A 207 7.37 1.19 -12.26
C THR A 207 8.73 0.70 -12.74
N LEU A 208 8.77 -0.04 -13.86
CA LEU A 208 10.03 -0.44 -14.47
C LEU A 208 10.33 0.47 -15.66
N PHE A 209 11.50 1.12 -15.63
CA PHE A 209 12.00 1.97 -16.69
C PHE A 209 13.23 1.33 -17.34
N ASP A 210 13.22 1.13 -18.65
CA ASP A 210 14.41 0.72 -19.42
C ASP A 210 14.36 1.35 -20.82
N CYS A 211 15.51 1.68 -21.39
CA CYS A 211 15.59 2.20 -22.75
C CYS A 211 15.37 1.11 -23.81
N ARG A 212 15.48 -0.14 -23.45
CA ARG A 212 15.28 -1.31 -24.33
C ARG A 212 13.89 -1.88 -24.12
N PRO A 213 13.03 -1.87 -25.16
CA PRO A 213 11.64 -2.29 -25.04
C PRO A 213 11.43 -3.70 -24.50
N GLU A 214 12.30 -4.66 -24.86
CA GLU A 214 12.22 -6.04 -24.42
C GLU A 214 12.42 -6.18 -22.91
N PHE A 215 13.36 -5.44 -22.32
CA PHE A 215 13.63 -5.45 -20.88
C PHE A 215 12.56 -4.69 -20.10
N ALA A 216 12.10 -3.55 -20.61
CA ALA A 216 11.02 -2.81 -20.00
C ALA A 216 9.73 -3.64 -19.96
N ASN A 217 9.33 -4.24 -21.10
CA ASN A 217 8.08 -5.00 -21.20
C ASN A 217 8.07 -6.28 -20.34
N ALA A 218 9.24 -6.90 -20.11
CA ALA A 218 9.37 -8.02 -19.17
C ALA A 218 8.91 -7.65 -17.74
N GLY A 219 8.97 -6.37 -17.36
CA GLY A 219 8.52 -5.91 -16.05
C GLY A 219 7.09 -6.26 -15.70
N LYS A 220 6.18 -6.35 -16.68
CA LYS A 220 4.78 -6.74 -16.43
C LYS A 220 4.66 -8.14 -15.85
N SER A 221 5.44 -9.10 -16.37
CA SER A 221 5.47 -10.49 -15.87
C SER A 221 6.09 -10.59 -14.49
N HIS A 222 6.91 -9.60 -14.10
CA HIS A 222 7.53 -9.48 -12.78
C HIS A 222 6.69 -8.69 -11.78
N GLY A 223 5.50 -8.20 -12.15
CA GLY A 223 4.56 -7.52 -11.26
C GLY A 223 4.67 -6.00 -11.24
N ALA A 224 5.35 -5.38 -12.23
CA ALA A 224 5.30 -3.93 -12.41
C ALA A 224 3.88 -3.48 -12.79
N GLN A 225 3.37 -2.47 -12.09
CA GLN A 225 2.09 -1.84 -12.40
C GLN A 225 2.20 -0.92 -13.62
N GLN A 226 3.37 -0.34 -13.82
CA GLN A 226 3.69 0.50 -14.97
C GLN A 226 5.02 0.08 -15.59
N VAL A 227 5.09 0.18 -16.90
CA VAL A 227 6.32 -0.02 -17.68
C VAL A 227 6.53 1.22 -18.53
N VAL A 228 7.75 1.74 -18.52
CA VAL A 228 8.16 2.92 -19.28
C VAL A 228 9.35 2.55 -20.16
N VAL A 229 9.21 2.75 -21.46
CA VAL A 229 10.33 2.72 -22.40
C VAL A 229 10.76 4.15 -22.63
N GLY A 230 12.00 4.51 -22.26
CA GLY A 230 12.46 5.88 -22.32
C GLY A 230 13.97 6.01 -22.39
N ASP A 231 14.46 7.22 -22.64
CA ASP A 231 15.88 7.55 -22.64
C ASP A 231 16.36 7.85 -21.22
N TYR A 232 17.44 7.21 -20.79
CA TYR A 232 18.07 7.48 -19.50
C TYR A 232 18.73 8.87 -19.43
N SER A 233 19.01 9.50 -20.56
CA SER A 233 19.53 10.89 -20.58
C SER A 233 18.46 11.94 -20.32
N ASP A 234 17.17 11.59 -20.49
CA ASP A 234 16.03 12.47 -20.23
C ASP A 234 14.83 11.65 -19.68
N ILE A 235 14.91 11.28 -18.40
CA ILE A 235 13.86 10.48 -17.75
C ILE A 235 12.56 11.27 -17.59
N VAL A 236 12.64 12.60 -17.45
CA VAL A 236 11.47 13.45 -17.18
C VAL A 236 10.56 13.60 -18.40
N ALA A 237 11.08 13.39 -19.62
CA ALA A 237 10.28 13.35 -20.84
C ALA A 237 9.24 12.21 -20.84
N SER A 238 9.53 11.12 -20.11
CA SER A 238 8.70 9.91 -20.12
C SER A 238 8.09 9.56 -18.77
N LEU A 239 8.57 10.19 -17.68
CA LEU A 239 8.19 9.84 -16.31
C LEU A 239 8.19 11.04 -15.39
N THR A 240 7.04 11.30 -14.74
CA THR A 240 6.97 12.28 -13.66
C THR A 240 7.26 11.60 -12.33
N LEU A 241 8.19 12.16 -11.53
CA LEU A 241 8.52 11.74 -10.18
C LEU A 241 7.95 12.72 -9.16
N ASP A 242 7.61 12.25 -7.97
CA ASP A 242 7.15 13.09 -6.86
C ASP A 242 7.91 12.78 -5.55
N GLU A 243 7.74 13.62 -4.54
CA GLU A 243 8.43 13.55 -3.24
C GLU A 243 8.19 12.26 -2.44
N ARG A 244 7.25 11.41 -2.84
CA ARG A 244 6.92 10.12 -2.20
C ARG A 244 7.57 8.95 -2.92
N ASP A 245 8.22 9.19 -4.06
CA ASP A 245 8.77 8.12 -4.89
C ASP A 245 10.13 7.64 -4.41
N TYR A 246 10.39 6.39 -4.70
CA TYR A 246 11.66 5.71 -4.52
C TYR A 246 12.30 5.50 -5.89
N ALA A 247 13.50 6.02 -6.10
CA ALA A 247 14.29 5.78 -7.31
C ALA A 247 15.37 4.73 -7.02
N LEU A 248 15.35 3.62 -7.74
CA LEU A 248 16.29 2.51 -7.59
C LEU A 248 17.08 2.38 -8.90
N ILE A 249 18.37 2.68 -8.87
CA ILE A 249 19.23 2.83 -10.05
C ILE A 249 20.13 1.62 -10.21
N MET A 250 19.88 0.83 -11.27
CA MET A 250 20.61 -0.41 -11.59
C MET A 250 20.57 -0.69 -13.09
N THR A 251 20.92 0.33 -13.91
CA THR A 251 20.88 0.20 -15.36
C THR A 251 21.99 -0.71 -15.88
N HIS A 252 21.99 -0.98 -17.17
CA HIS A 252 22.97 -1.87 -17.79
C HIS A 252 24.34 -1.18 -18.07
N SER A 253 24.47 0.13 -17.83
CA SER A 253 25.74 0.84 -18.04
C SER A 253 26.00 1.91 -16.98
N HIS A 254 27.27 2.10 -16.64
CA HIS A 254 27.68 3.15 -15.69
C HIS A 254 27.31 4.56 -16.17
N GLN A 255 27.34 4.82 -17.48
CA GLN A 255 26.97 6.13 -18.04
C GLN A 255 25.49 6.42 -17.81
N HIS A 256 24.62 5.44 -18.05
CA HIS A 256 23.18 5.58 -17.80
C HIS A 256 22.89 5.73 -16.30
N ASP A 257 23.58 4.95 -15.44
CA ASP A 257 23.41 5.10 -13.99
C ASP A 257 23.75 6.51 -13.51
N PHE A 258 24.81 7.11 -14.01
CA PHE A 258 25.20 8.49 -13.65
C PHE A 258 24.21 9.51 -14.20
N ALA A 259 23.72 9.34 -15.44
CA ALA A 259 22.74 10.23 -16.04
C ALA A 259 21.41 10.20 -15.28
N VAL A 260 20.96 9.03 -14.87
CA VAL A 260 19.75 8.89 -14.04
C VAL A 260 19.97 9.48 -12.64
N LEU A 261 21.12 9.18 -12.00
CA LEU A 261 21.46 9.66 -10.66
C LEU A 261 21.44 11.19 -10.61
N GLU A 262 22.03 11.87 -11.58
CA GLU A 262 22.04 13.32 -11.67
C GLU A 262 20.62 13.89 -11.74
N GLN A 263 19.76 13.31 -12.58
CA GLN A 263 18.40 13.80 -12.76
C GLN A 263 17.53 13.58 -11.52
N VAL A 264 17.64 12.41 -10.88
CA VAL A 264 16.82 12.12 -9.67
C VAL A 264 17.29 12.94 -8.46
N LEU A 265 18.58 13.28 -8.36
CA LEU A 265 19.08 14.13 -7.26
C LEU A 265 18.66 15.60 -7.37
N ARG A 266 18.15 16.02 -8.53
CA ARG A 266 17.52 17.34 -8.73
C ARG A 266 16.02 17.32 -8.38
N GLN A 267 15.47 16.19 -7.96
CA GLN A 267 14.07 15.99 -7.57
C GLN A 267 13.96 15.75 -6.05
N PRO A 268 12.91 16.20 -5.38
CA PRO A 268 12.70 15.96 -3.95
C PRO A 268 12.14 14.55 -3.72
N LEU A 269 12.96 13.50 -3.89
CA LEU A 269 12.49 12.12 -3.74
C LEU A 269 12.55 11.63 -2.29
N ALA A 270 11.68 10.69 -1.96
CA ALA A 270 11.68 10.02 -0.65
C ALA A 270 12.91 9.16 -0.43
N TYR A 271 13.39 8.50 -1.47
CA TYR A 271 14.48 7.54 -1.41
C TYR A 271 15.20 7.48 -2.75
N VAL A 272 16.53 7.48 -2.69
CA VAL A 272 17.38 7.22 -3.85
C VAL A 272 18.36 6.11 -3.49
N GLY A 273 18.31 5.01 -4.23
CA GLY A 273 19.23 3.89 -4.09
C GLY A 273 20.06 3.68 -5.36
N PHE A 274 21.35 3.51 -5.21
CA PHE A 274 22.30 3.39 -6.31
C PHE A 274 23.11 2.10 -6.22
N MET A 275 23.02 1.26 -7.24
CA MET A 275 23.73 0.00 -7.30
C MET A 275 25.15 0.20 -7.86
N GLY A 276 26.15 -0.25 -7.13
CA GLY A 276 27.52 -0.19 -7.62
C GLY A 276 28.56 -0.73 -6.65
N SER A 277 29.70 -1.11 -7.22
CA SER A 277 30.91 -1.41 -6.45
C SER A 277 31.43 -0.14 -5.77
N ARG A 278 32.28 -0.28 -4.73
CA ARG A 278 32.94 0.86 -4.06
C ARG A 278 33.59 1.82 -5.04
N ARG A 279 34.26 1.30 -6.08
CA ARG A 279 34.91 2.12 -7.12
C ARG A 279 33.87 2.91 -7.95
N LYS A 280 32.78 2.27 -8.38
CA LYS A 280 31.71 2.94 -9.13
C LYS A 280 31.05 4.03 -8.29
N ILE A 281 30.83 3.79 -7.00
CA ILE A 281 30.25 4.77 -6.04
C ILE A 281 31.16 5.98 -5.89
N ALA A 282 32.48 5.78 -5.71
CA ALA A 282 33.44 6.89 -5.63
C ALA A 282 33.39 7.76 -6.90
N THR A 283 33.43 7.14 -8.09
CA THR A 283 33.31 7.86 -9.36
C THR A 283 31.95 8.59 -9.50
N ALA A 284 30.84 7.98 -9.02
CA ALA A 284 29.54 8.63 -9.02
C ALA A 284 29.56 9.90 -8.16
N ARG A 285 30.11 9.83 -6.94
CA ARG A 285 30.21 11.00 -6.04
C ARG A 285 31.01 12.14 -6.67
N GLU A 286 32.19 11.83 -7.23
CA GLU A 286 33.03 12.84 -7.90
C GLU A 286 32.25 13.54 -9.02
N ARG A 287 31.63 12.79 -9.93
CA ARG A 287 30.85 13.35 -11.05
C ARG A 287 29.67 14.19 -10.61
N MET A 288 28.95 13.75 -9.56
CA MET A 288 27.79 14.50 -9.06
C MET A 288 28.23 15.83 -8.41
N LEU A 289 29.34 15.85 -7.69
CA LEU A 289 29.93 17.07 -7.15
C LEU A 289 30.35 18.03 -8.28
N GLU A 290 31.00 17.53 -9.34
CA GLU A 290 31.35 18.30 -10.54
C GLU A 290 30.11 18.86 -11.26
N ALA A 291 29.00 18.13 -11.26
CA ALA A 291 27.71 18.56 -11.79
C ALA A 291 26.94 19.53 -10.87
N GLY A 292 27.55 19.94 -9.74
CA GLY A 292 26.98 20.91 -8.81
C GLY A 292 25.91 20.34 -7.86
N ILE A 293 25.83 19.01 -7.71
CA ILE A 293 24.96 18.37 -6.70
C ILE A 293 25.61 18.53 -5.33
N PRO A 294 24.89 19.07 -4.32
CA PRO A 294 25.45 19.28 -3.00
C PRO A 294 25.80 17.95 -2.31
N GLU A 295 26.88 17.95 -1.52
CA GLU A 295 27.35 16.75 -0.80
C GLU A 295 26.28 16.17 0.12
N SER A 296 25.48 17.02 0.77
CA SER A 296 24.36 16.59 1.62
C SER A 296 23.30 15.77 0.88
N ALA A 297 23.06 16.04 -0.41
CA ALA A 297 22.17 15.22 -1.24
C ALA A 297 22.78 13.86 -1.55
N LEU A 298 24.10 13.80 -1.73
CA LEU A 298 24.83 12.54 -1.95
C LEU A 298 24.91 11.66 -0.69
N ASP A 299 24.98 12.28 0.47
CA ASP A 299 25.00 11.54 1.75
C ASP A 299 23.64 10.91 2.06
N ALA A 300 22.57 11.44 1.50
CA ALA A 300 21.24 10.86 1.59
C ALA A 300 20.99 9.70 0.62
N VAL A 301 21.90 9.45 -0.33
CA VAL A 301 21.77 8.32 -1.27
C VAL A 301 22.21 7.02 -0.61
N HIS A 302 21.38 5.99 -0.72
CA HIS A 302 21.72 4.63 -0.30
C HIS A 302 22.64 3.98 -1.35
N MET A 303 23.95 3.99 -1.08
CA MET A 303 24.96 3.43 -2.00
C MET A 303 26.13 2.77 -1.25
N PRO A 304 26.31 1.45 -1.41
CA PRO A 304 25.50 0.59 -2.28
C PRO A 304 24.08 0.43 -1.77
N ILE A 305 23.10 0.33 -2.67
CA ILE A 305 21.70 0.02 -2.36
C ILE A 305 21.57 -1.37 -1.75
N GLY A 306 20.71 -1.50 -0.74
CA GLY A 306 20.39 -2.76 -0.06
C GLY A 306 21.16 -2.97 1.26
N LEU A 307 20.55 -3.72 2.17
CA LEU A 307 21.18 -4.10 3.43
C LEU A 307 22.32 -5.10 3.18
N ASP A 308 23.41 -5.03 3.94
CA ASP A 308 24.53 -5.96 3.83
C ASP A 308 24.18 -7.35 4.42
N ILE A 309 23.53 -8.17 3.61
CA ILE A 309 23.16 -9.56 3.93
C ILE A 309 24.06 -10.58 3.21
N LYS A 310 25.15 -10.12 2.59
CA LYS A 310 26.06 -10.94 1.78
C LYS A 310 25.37 -11.60 0.57
N ALA A 311 24.46 -10.88 -0.06
CA ALA A 311 23.70 -11.31 -1.25
C ALA A 311 24.64 -11.46 -2.46
N GLU A 312 24.49 -12.56 -3.21
CA GLU A 312 25.29 -12.89 -4.40
C GLU A 312 24.43 -13.00 -5.66
N THR A 313 23.26 -13.64 -5.57
CA THR A 313 22.37 -13.83 -6.73
C THR A 313 21.46 -12.60 -6.95
N PRO A 314 20.93 -12.39 -8.17
CA PRO A 314 19.97 -11.32 -8.44
C PRO A 314 18.76 -11.32 -7.47
N GLU A 315 18.26 -12.49 -7.13
CA GLU A 315 17.14 -12.68 -6.23
C GLU A 315 17.51 -12.30 -4.78
N GLU A 316 18.69 -12.68 -4.30
CA GLU A 316 19.17 -12.29 -2.97
C GLU A 316 19.42 -10.79 -2.88
N ILE A 317 20.02 -10.19 -3.93
CA ILE A 317 20.19 -8.73 -4.02
C ILE A 317 18.83 -8.02 -3.98
N ALA A 318 17.83 -8.55 -4.67
CA ALA A 318 16.48 -8.02 -4.64
C ALA A 318 15.84 -8.10 -3.24
N VAL A 319 16.10 -9.18 -2.48
CA VAL A 319 15.67 -9.30 -1.08
C VAL A 319 16.35 -8.25 -0.20
N SER A 320 17.67 -8.06 -0.36
CA SER A 320 18.45 -7.03 0.33
C SER A 320 17.87 -5.63 0.10
N ILE A 321 17.62 -5.29 -1.16
CA ILE A 321 17.01 -3.99 -1.56
C ILE A 321 15.60 -3.85 -0.99
N ALA A 322 14.78 -4.88 -1.10
CA ALA A 322 13.42 -4.85 -0.57
C ALA A 322 13.40 -4.67 0.95
N ALA A 323 14.31 -5.32 1.66
CA ALA A 323 14.45 -5.17 3.12
C ALA A 323 14.81 -3.73 3.52
N GLU A 324 15.77 -3.11 2.81
CA GLU A 324 16.14 -1.71 3.04
C GLU A 324 14.96 -0.76 2.73
N CYS A 325 14.27 -0.95 1.62
CA CYS A 325 13.09 -0.16 1.27
C CYS A 325 11.95 -0.30 2.31
N ILE A 326 11.74 -1.50 2.87
CA ILE A 326 10.77 -1.72 3.94
C ILE A 326 11.19 -0.98 5.21
N LEU A 327 12.47 -1.08 5.60
CA LEU A 327 13.01 -0.38 6.77
C LEU A 327 12.84 1.13 6.62
N HIS A 328 13.25 1.70 5.49
CA HIS A 328 13.12 3.13 5.22
C HIS A 328 11.65 3.59 5.25
N ARG A 329 10.72 2.81 4.65
CA ARG A 329 9.28 3.11 4.70
C ARG A 329 8.69 3.09 6.11
N ALA A 330 9.23 2.25 6.99
CA ALA A 330 8.75 2.10 8.36
C ALA A 330 9.27 3.19 9.31
N THR A 331 10.39 3.82 8.99
CA THR A 331 11.06 4.85 9.82
C THR A 331 10.73 6.28 9.38
N ARG A 332 10.04 6.47 8.28
CA ARG A 332 9.56 7.76 7.75
C ARG A 332 8.13 8.05 8.28
#